data_2b73ce7f8bceed5a6acb756be1e1dc6e
#
_entry.id   2b73ce7f8bceed5a6acb756be1e1dc6e
#
_cell.length_a   1.000
_cell.length_b   1.000
_cell.length_c   1.000
_cell.angle_alpha   90.00
_cell.angle_beta   90.00
_cell.angle_gamma   90.00
#
_symmetry.space_group_name_H-M   'P 1'
#
loop_
_entity.id
_entity.type
_entity.pdbx_description
1 polymer ?
#
loop_
_entity_poly.entity_id
_entity_poly.type
_entity_poly.pdbx_seq_one_letter_code
_entity_poly.pdbx_strand_id
1 'polypeptide(L)'
;PEHYLLNEKEQMAVGPLDIQPYLFEHKYQQAEAMRNAKKVVADVAKDFEKMTGRKYSFFEEYMLEDADIAIVCMNSTAGTTKTVVDELRANGIKAGLLKVRMFRPFPAEEIAKALGHIKAVAVMDRSDSLNGAGGALFEDVVSSMYVAQKQVPTVSYVYGIGGRDTTAKDIHEVYSYLQEIVDTGKIDNPYRYVGLRK
;
A
#
# COMPACT_ATOMS: atom_id res chain seq x y z
N PRO A 1 10.30 -13.69 25.35
CA PRO A 1 10.23 -15.14 25.39
C PRO A 1 10.99 -15.65 26.61
N GLU A 2 10.43 -16.63 27.28
CA GLU A 2 11.03 -17.28 28.47
C GLU A 2 12.22 -18.19 28.12
N HIS A 3 12.42 -18.46 26.83
CA HIS A 3 13.49 -19.32 26.32
C HIS A 3 14.58 -18.48 25.65
N TYR A 4 15.79 -18.63 26.13
CA TYR A 4 16.97 -17.98 25.55
C TYR A 4 17.75 -18.96 24.67
N LEU A 5 18.26 -18.47 23.54
CA LEU A 5 19.01 -19.26 22.56
C LEU A 5 20.23 -20.01 23.15
N LEU A 6 20.79 -19.53 24.25
CA LEU A 6 21.97 -20.08 24.91
C LEU A 6 21.62 -20.71 26.27
N ASN A 7 20.54 -21.46 26.33
CA ASN A 7 20.22 -22.24 27.53
C ASN A 7 20.83 -23.65 27.43
N GLU A 8 21.83 -23.93 28.25
CA GLU A 8 22.50 -25.23 28.26
C GLU A 8 21.59 -26.41 28.66
N LYS A 9 20.50 -26.12 29.39
CA LYS A 9 19.55 -27.14 29.87
C LYS A 9 18.45 -27.44 28.85
N GLU A 10 18.17 -26.47 27.96
CA GLU A 10 17.14 -26.59 26.94
C GLU A 10 17.73 -26.14 25.60
N GLN A 11 18.43 -27.03 24.95
CA GLN A 11 19.06 -26.74 23.67
C GLN A 11 17.99 -26.53 22.60
N MET A 12 18.07 -25.40 21.89
CA MET A 12 17.20 -25.06 20.78
C MET A 12 18.01 -24.86 19.51
N ALA A 13 17.68 -25.57 18.48
CA ALA A 13 18.23 -25.31 17.13
C ALA A 13 17.43 -24.17 16.49
N VAL A 14 18.15 -23.13 16.02
CA VAL A 14 17.56 -22.01 15.28
C VAL A 14 18.22 -21.93 13.91
N GLY A 15 17.42 -21.76 12.87
CA GLY A 15 17.88 -21.77 11.51
C GLY A 15 18.24 -23.16 11.01
N PRO A 16 17.28 -24.11 11.02
CA PRO A 16 17.55 -25.46 10.51
C PRO A 16 17.92 -25.43 9.03
N LEU A 17 18.77 -26.37 8.62
CA LEU A 17 19.01 -26.62 7.22
C LEU A 17 17.77 -27.25 6.62
N ASP A 18 17.04 -26.46 5.84
CA ASP A 18 15.79 -26.85 5.25
C ASP A 18 15.99 -27.13 3.76
N ILE A 19 16.01 -28.41 3.43
CA ILE A 19 16.30 -28.87 2.07
C ILE A 19 15.10 -29.57 1.46
N GLN A 20 15.28 -30.11 0.29
CA GLN A 20 14.30 -30.69 -0.64
C GLN A 20 13.13 -31.49 0.00
N PRO A 21 13.27 -32.33 1.02
CA PRO A 21 12.12 -33.07 1.55
C PRO A 21 11.11 -32.24 2.33
N TYR A 22 11.50 -31.07 2.90
CA TYR A 22 10.69 -30.36 3.88
C TYR A 22 10.50 -28.88 3.62
N LEU A 23 11.33 -28.27 2.77
CA LEU A 23 11.30 -26.82 2.52
C LEU A 23 9.92 -26.36 2.01
N PHE A 24 9.29 -27.13 1.14
CA PHE A 24 8.01 -26.77 0.55
C PHE A 24 6.89 -26.77 1.58
N GLU A 25 6.85 -27.75 2.46
CA GLU A 25 5.89 -27.85 3.57
C GLU A 25 6.08 -26.71 4.56
N HIS A 26 7.33 -26.39 4.91
CA HIS A 26 7.62 -25.25 5.80
C HIS A 26 7.23 -23.92 5.16
N LYS A 27 7.44 -23.73 3.86
CA LYS A 27 6.95 -22.55 3.13
C LYS A 27 5.44 -22.46 3.10
N TYR A 28 4.75 -23.59 2.95
CA TYR A 28 3.29 -23.64 3.05
C TYR A 28 2.81 -23.25 4.45
N GLN A 29 3.43 -23.77 5.50
CA GLN A 29 3.10 -23.41 6.89
C GLN A 29 3.34 -21.90 7.13
N GLN A 30 4.43 -21.34 6.61
CA GLN A 30 4.69 -19.89 6.67
C GLN A 30 3.59 -19.09 5.98
N ALA A 31 3.13 -19.53 4.83
CA ALA A 31 2.06 -18.88 4.09
C ALA A 31 0.72 -18.94 4.84
N GLU A 32 0.40 -20.09 5.48
CA GLU A 32 -0.78 -20.23 6.33
C GLU A 32 -0.71 -19.32 7.58
N ALA A 33 0.44 -19.27 8.23
CA ALA A 33 0.65 -18.37 9.37
C ALA A 33 0.45 -16.90 8.96
N MET A 34 0.93 -16.51 7.78
CA MET A 34 0.76 -15.16 7.23
C MET A 34 -0.72 -14.86 6.94
N ARG A 35 -1.47 -15.79 6.37
CA ARG A 35 -2.92 -15.63 6.17
C ARG A 35 -3.67 -15.44 7.49
N ASN A 36 -3.34 -16.23 8.50
CA ASN A 36 -3.94 -16.15 9.83
C ASN A 36 -3.56 -14.85 10.56
N ALA A 37 -2.37 -14.29 10.33
CA ALA A 37 -1.92 -13.03 10.92
C ALA A 37 -2.84 -11.85 10.63
N LYS A 38 -3.52 -11.83 9.48
CA LYS A 38 -4.48 -10.78 9.13
C LYS A 38 -5.58 -10.60 10.18
N LYS A 39 -6.16 -11.71 10.63
CA LYS A 39 -7.18 -11.68 11.70
C LYS A 39 -6.58 -11.18 13.02
N VAL A 40 -5.40 -11.66 13.38
CA VAL A 40 -4.71 -11.26 14.61
C VAL A 40 -4.43 -9.76 14.63
N VAL A 41 -3.93 -9.20 13.52
CA VAL A 41 -3.70 -7.74 13.38
C VAL A 41 -4.99 -6.95 13.58
N ALA A 42 -6.11 -7.41 13.01
CA ALA A 42 -7.40 -6.75 13.19
C ALA A 42 -7.89 -6.80 14.65
N ASP A 43 -7.71 -7.92 15.34
CA ASP A 43 -8.13 -8.08 16.73
C ASP A 43 -7.25 -7.23 17.68
N VAL A 44 -5.93 -7.23 17.49
CA VAL A 44 -5.00 -6.35 18.23
C VAL A 44 -5.32 -4.88 18.02
N ALA A 45 -5.67 -4.48 16.79
CA ALA A 45 -6.06 -3.10 16.50
C ALA A 45 -7.31 -2.68 17.28
N LYS A 46 -8.31 -3.56 17.44
CA LYS A 46 -9.50 -3.31 18.27
C LYS A 46 -9.16 -3.17 19.75
N ASP A 47 -8.26 -4.01 20.25
CA ASP A 47 -7.84 -3.91 21.66
C ASP A 47 -7.04 -2.64 21.91
N PHE A 48 -6.19 -2.24 20.98
CA PHE A 48 -5.49 -0.95 21.05
C PHE A 48 -6.46 0.25 21.02
N GLU A 49 -7.52 0.17 20.22
CA GLU A 49 -8.58 1.20 20.18
C GLU A 49 -9.28 1.32 21.55
N LYS A 50 -9.61 0.20 22.19
CA LYS A 50 -10.21 0.20 23.55
C LYS A 50 -9.31 0.85 24.59
N MET A 51 -7.99 0.62 24.49
CA MET A 51 -7.00 1.13 25.44
C MET A 51 -6.70 2.62 25.25
N THR A 52 -6.72 3.12 24.01
CA THR A 52 -6.18 4.45 23.66
C THR A 52 -7.19 5.40 23.03
N GLY A 53 -8.36 4.92 22.65
CA GLY A 53 -9.34 5.66 21.84
C GLY A 53 -8.92 5.88 20.38
N ARG A 54 -7.74 5.40 19.96
CA ARG A 54 -7.22 5.56 18.60
C ARG A 54 -7.55 4.35 17.73
N LYS A 55 -8.27 4.58 16.63
CA LYS A 55 -8.66 3.55 15.68
C LYS A 55 -7.58 3.34 14.62
N TYR A 56 -7.16 2.08 14.48
CA TYR A 56 -6.27 1.63 13.42
C TYR A 56 -6.92 0.50 12.62
N SER A 57 -6.55 0.44 11.32
CA SER A 57 -6.98 -0.60 10.39
C SER A 57 -5.81 -0.96 9.48
N PHE A 58 -6.02 -1.85 8.54
CA PHE A 58 -5.04 -2.25 7.52
C PHE A 58 -4.57 -1.07 6.66
N PHE A 59 -5.41 -0.09 6.47
CA PHE A 59 -5.15 1.18 5.81
C PHE A 59 -6.02 2.28 6.43
N GLU A 60 -5.77 3.50 6.03
CA GLU A 60 -6.58 4.67 6.35
C GLU A 60 -7.14 5.25 5.06
N GLU A 61 -8.42 5.46 5.03
CA GLU A 61 -9.11 6.18 3.97
C GLU A 61 -9.24 7.66 4.38
N TYR A 62 -8.87 8.55 3.48
CA TYR A 62 -9.03 9.98 3.67
C TYR A 62 -9.79 10.58 2.50
N MET A 63 -11.01 11.03 2.76
CA MET A 63 -11.96 11.54 1.75
C MET A 63 -12.08 10.62 0.53
N LEU A 64 -12.03 9.29 0.76
CA LEU A 64 -12.01 8.30 -0.31
C LEU A 64 -13.41 7.86 -0.74
N GLU A 65 -14.40 7.91 0.15
CA GLU A 65 -15.74 7.34 -0.03
C GLU A 65 -16.46 7.84 -1.29
N ASP A 66 -16.32 9.13 -1.60
CA ASP A 66 -16.92 9.79 -2.77
C ASP A 66 -15.88 10.32 -3.78
N ALA A 67 -14.65 9.83 -3.69
CA ALA A 67 -13.56 10.30 -4.55
C ALA A 67 -13.72 9.80 -5.99
N ASP A 68 -13.39 10.66 -6.94
CA ASP A 68 -13.23 10.31 -8.35
C ASP A 68 -11.81 9.85 -8.67
N ILE A 69 -10.82 10.46 -8.02
CA ILE A 69 -9.39 10.16 -8.19
C ILE A 69 -8.74 9.92 -6.83
N ALA A 70 -7.80 8.99 -6.77
CA ALA A 70 -7.13 8.66 -5.52
C ALA A 70 -5.64 8.38 -5.66
N ILE A 71 -4.86 8.77 -4.66
CA ILE A 71 -3.50 8.30 -4.46
C ILE A 71 -3.50 7.18 -3.41
N VAL A 72 -2.72 6.13 -3.69
CA VAL A 72 -2.35 5.10 -2.73
C VAL A 72 -0.89 5.30 -2.37
N CYS A 73 -0.58 5.45 -1.09
CA CYS A 73 0.80 5.56 -0.61
C CYS A 73 0.97 5.01 0.81
N MET A 74 2.21 5.01 1.29
CA MET A 74 2.58 4.57 2.64
C MET A 74 3.26 5.69 3.42
N ASN A 75 3.30 5.54 4.74
CA ASN A 75 4.13 6.33 5.66
C ASN A 75 3.87 7.86 5.62
N SER A 76 4.94 8.66 5.71
CA SER A 76 4.89 10.11 5.90
C SER A 76 4.31 10.89 4.72
N THR A 77 4.48 10.40 3.50
CA THR A 77 3.95 11.03 2.28
C THR A 77 2.43 11.23 2.35
N ALA A 78 1.72 10.35 3.07
CA ALA A 78 0.30 10.50 3.30
C ALA A 78 -0.07 11.82 4.01
N GLY A 79 0.80 12.38 4.85
CA GLY A 79 0.59 13.68 5.49
C GLY A 79 0.53 14.81 4.47
N THR A 80 1.54 14.90 3.59
CA THR A 80 1.58 15.87 2.50
C THR A 80 0.40 15.68 1.54
N THR A 81 0.07 14.41 1.24
CA THR A 81 -1.06 14.10 0.35
C THR A 81 -2.39 14.58 0.93
N LYS A 82 -2.63 14.44 2.24
CA LYS A 82 -3.86 14.95 2.89
C LYS A 82 -4.03 16.46 2.70
N THR A 83 -2.95 17.22 2.89
CA THR A 83 -2.98 18.68 2.66
C THR A 83 -3.42 19.01 1.23
N VAL A 84 -2.85 18.30 0.24
CA VAL A 84 -3.22 18.51 -1.16
C VAL A 84 -4.66 18.05 -1.45
N VAL A 85 -5.11 16.96 -0.82
CA VAL A 85 -6.52 16.52 -0.94
C VAL A 85 -7.45 17.62 -0.44
N ASP A 86 -7.16 18.25 0.72
CA ASP A 86 -7.97 19.34 1.27
C ASP A 86 -8.04 20.53 0.30
N GLU A 87 -6.89 20.93 -0.29
CA GLU A 87 -6.82 21.99 -1.27
C GLU A 87 -7.64 21.68 -2.54
N LEU A 88 -7.52 20.46 -3.07
CA LEU A 88 -8.27 20.02 -4.25
C LEU A 88 -9.77 19.96 -3.97
N ARG A 89 -10.17 19.46 -2.80
CA ARG A 89 -11.57 19.41 -2.36
C ARG A 89 -12.17 20.80 -2.21
N ALA A 90 -11.41 21.75 -1.67
CA ALA A 90 -11.84 23.15 -1.59
C ALA A 90 -12.10 23.77 -2.97
N ASN A 91 -11.47 23.26 -4.01
CA ASN A 91 -11.66 23.64 -5.42
C ASN A 91 -12.68 22.74 -6.16
N GLY A 92 -13.44 21.89 -5.46
CA GLY A 92 -14.49 21.06 -6.03
C GLY A 92 -14.00 19.76 -6.70
N ILE A 93 -12.72 19.43 -6.60
CA ILE A 93 -12.14 18.19 -7.16
C ILE A 93 -12.29 17.07 -6.13
N LYS A 94 -12.96 15.97 -6.50
CA LYS A 94 -13.17 14.82 -5.63
C LYS A 94 -11.93 13.93 -5.55
N ALA A 95 -10.89 14.45 -4.92
CA ALA A 95 -9.66 13.73 -4.62
C ALA A 95 -9.78 12.95 -3.32
N GLY A 96 -9.11 11.80 -3.23
CA GLY A 96 -9.03 10.97 -2.02
C GLY A 96 -7.66 10.30 -1.88
N LEU A 97 -7.39 9.76 -0.69
CA LEU A 97 -6.16 9.07 -0.36
C LEU A 97 -6.47 7.75 0.34
N LEU A 98 -5.78 6.68 -0.07
CA LEU A 98 -5.68 5.43 0.68
C LEU A 98 -4.24 5.29 1.21
N LYS A 99 -4.08 5.39 2.54
CA LYS A 99 -2.80 5.18 3.22
C LYS A 99 -2.68 3.75 3.70
N VAL A 100 -1.87 2.94 3.02
CA VAL A 100 -1.60 1.56 3.44
C VAL A 100 -0.78 1.56 4.73
N ARG A 101 -1.21 0.76 5.72
CA ARG A 101 -0.52 0.53 6.99
C ARG A 101 0.03 -0.89 7.09
N MET A 102 -0.72 -1.87 6.63
CA MET A 102 -0.33 -3.28 6.62
C MET A 102 0.08 -3.70 5.20
N PHE A 103 1.41 -3.83 4.98
CA PHE A 103 1.95 -4.25 3.70
C PHE A 103 2.00 -5.79 3.57
N ARG A 104 2.19 -6.50 4.68
CA ARG A 104 2.15 -7.98 4.74
C ARG A 104 1.51 -8.44 6.05
N PRO A 105 0.52 -9.34 6.00
CA PRO A 105 -0.16 -9.82 4.78
C PRO A 105 -0.90 -8.68 4.06
N PHE A 106 -0.89 -8.69 2.73
CA PHE A 106 -1.52 -7.60 1.97
C PHE A 106 -3.06 -7.72 2.06
N PRO A 107 -3.78 -6.65 2.43
CA PRO A 107 -5.25 -6.67 2.57
C PRO A 107 -5.94 -6.48 1.20
N ALA A 108 -5.71 -7.43 0.29
CA ALA A 108 -6.07 -7.34 -1.12
C ALA A 108 -7.57 -7.10 -1.36
N GLU A 109 -8.41 -7.86 -0.68
CA GLU A 109 -9.87 -7.76 -0.84
C GLU A 109 -10.40 -6.42 -0.38
N GLU A 110 -9.91 -5.93 0.77
CA GLU A 110 -10.33 -4.66 1.35
C GLU A 110 -9.85 -3.47 0.51
N ILE A 111 -8.62 -3.52 0.00
CA ILE A 111 -8.08 -2.48 -0.90
C ILE A 111 -8.86 -2.46 -2.21
N ALA A 112 -9.12 -3.62 -2.82
CA ALA A 112 -9.91 -3.70 -4.03
C ALA A 112 -11.34 -3.18 -3.84
N LYS A 113 -11.93 -3.42 -2.67
CA LYS A 113 -13.24 -2.88 -2.31
C LYS A 113 -13.20 -1.36 -2.15
N ALA A 114 -12.19 -0.84 -1.44
CA ALA A 114 -12.05 0.59 -1.19
C ALA A 114 -11.79 1.41 -2.46
N LEU A 115 -11.02 0.83 -3.41
CA LEU A 115 -10.66 1.52 -4.65
C LEU A 115 -11.60 1.25 -5.84
N GLY A 116 -12.47 0.23 -5.74
CA GLY A 116 -13.21 -0.29 -6.89
C GLY A 116 -14.26 0.66 -7.49
N HIS A 117 -14.53 1.81 -6.90
CA HIS A 117 -15.44 2.84 -7.41
C HIS A 117 -14.68 4.06 -7.96
N ILE A 118 -13.37 4.14 -7.76
CA ILE A 118 -12.52 5.26 -8.18
C ILE A 118 -12.35 5.22 -9.70
N LYS A 119 -12.32 6.39 -10.34
CA LYS A 119 -12.17 6.50 -11.82
C LYS A 119 -10.72 6.40 -12.27
N ALA A 120 -9.75 6.87 -11.47
CA ALA A 120 -8.31 6.70 -11.72
C ALA A 120 -7.52 6.70 -10.42
N VAL A 121 -6.52 5.81 -10.32
CA VAL A 121 -5.68 5.61 -9.14
C VAL A 121 -4.21 5.79 -9.49
N ALA A 122 -3.47 6.53 -8.68
CA ALA A 122 -2.02 6.53 -8.69
C ALA A 122 -1.48 5.80 -7.47
N VAL A 123 -0.59 4.84 -7.67
CA VAL A 123 0.13 4.19 -6.57
C VAL A 123 1.53 4.77 -6.50
N MET A 124 1.85 5.41 -5.38
CA MET A 124 3.15 6.03 -5.14
C MET A 124 4.00 5.12 -4.26
N ASP A 125 5.17 4.72 -4.78
CA ASP A 125 6.10 3.83 -4.07
C ASP A 125 7.50 4.46 -4.01
N ARG A 126 8.18 4.30 -2.86
CA ARG A 126 9.61 4.67 -2.70
C ARG A 126 10.52 3.50 -3.05
N SER A 127 10.05 2.64 -3.91
CA SER A 127 10.74 1.48 -4.44
C SER A 127 10.57 1.44 -5.94
N ASP A 128 11.62 1.11 -6.62
CA ASP A 128 11.63 0.88 -8.06
C ASP A 128 11.78 -0.62 -8.32
N SER A 129 10.95 -1.17 -9.19
CA SER A 129 11.04 -2.57 -9.61
C SER A 129 11.67 -2.64 -10.99
N LEU A 130 12.93 -3.04 -11.06
CA LEU A 130 13.64 -3.14 -12.33
C LEU A 130 13.10 -4.27 -13.24
N ASN A 131 12.30 -5.17 -12.68
CA ASN A 131 11.77 -6.35 -13.37
C ASN A 131 10.26 -6.32 -13.56
N GLY A 132 9.56 -5.35 -12.97
CA GLY A 132 8.11 -5.25 -12.98
C GLY A 132 7.58 -4.07 -13.77
N ALA A 133 6.27 -3.96 -13.82
CA ALA A 133 5.55 -2.86 -14.47
C ALA A 133 5.36 -1.65 -13.55
N GLY A 134 5.96 -1.64 -12.37
CA GLY A 134 5.84 -0.60 -11.36
C GLY A 134 6.51 -0.99 -10.06
N GLY A 135 6.40 -0.18 -9.02
CA GLY A 135 6.89 -0.49 -7.67
C GLY A 135 6.11 -1.64 -7.01
N ALA A 136 6.65 -2.23 -5.94
CA ALA A 136 6.06 -3.38 -5.26
C ALA A 136 4.63 -3.12 -4.75
N LEU A 137 4.35 -1.92 -4.24
CA LEU A 137 3.01 -1.54 -3.80
C LEU A 137 2.04 -1.47 -4.99
N PHE A 138 2.49 -0.95 -6.14
CA PHE A 138 1.69 -0.90 -7.36
C PHE A 138 1.31 -2.30 -7.82
N GLU A 139 2.26 -3.23 -7.87
CA GLU A 139 2.02 -4.61 -8.28
C GLU A 139 0.99 -5.30 -7.38
N ASP A 140 1.09 -5.13 -6.06
CA ASP A 140 0.12 -5.67 -5.10
C ASP A 140 -1.29 -5.07 -5.28
N VAL A 141 -1.39 -3.75 -5.48
CA VAL A 141 -2.68 -3.07 -5.71
C VAL A 141 -3.32 -3.53 -7.01
N VAL A 142 -2.58 -3.51 -8.11
CA VAL A 142 -3.11 -3.93 -9.43
C VAL A 142 -3.50 -5.39 -9.43
N SER A 143 -2.69 -6.27 -8.83
CA SER A 143 -3.00 -7.69 -8.68
C SER A 143 -4.30 -7.89 -7.87
N SER A 144 -4.46 -7.13 -6.78
CA SER A 144 -5.67 -7.20 -5.95
C SER A 144 -6.92 -6.74 -6.72
N MET A 145 -6.79 -5.65 -7.48
CA MET A 145 -7.88 -5.13 -8.32
C MET A 145 -8.26 -6.13 -9.42
N TYR A 146 -7.26 -6.72 -10.07
CA TYR A 146 -7.48 -7.72 -11.12
C TYR A 146 -8.21 -8.96 -10.61
N VAL A 147 -7.76 -9.53 -9.48
CA VAL A 147 -8.39 -10.70 -8.85
C VAL A 147 -9.83 -10.40 -8.42
N ALA A 148 -10.09 -9.19 -7.94
CA ALA A 148 -11.43 -8.72 -7.57
C ALA A 148 -12.29 -8.29 -8.77
N GLN A 149 -11.81 -8.46 -10.01
CA GLN A 149 -12.48 -8.06 -11.25
C GLN A 149 -12.86 -6.57 -11.28
N LYS A 150 -12.01 -5.71 -10.70
CA LYS A 150 -12.14 -4.26 -10.73
C LYS A 150 -11.20 -3.68 -11.78
N GLN A 151 -11.78 -3.06 -12.81
CA GLN A 151 -11.02 -2.44 -13.89
C GLN A 151 -10.94 -0.92 -13.66
N VAL A 152 -10.00 -0.51 -12.81
CA VAL A 152 -9.74 0.90 -12.53
C VAL A 152 -8.42 1.30 -13.19
N PRO A 153 -8.38 2.34 -14.01
CA PRO A 153 -7.16 2.91 -14.54
C PRO A 153 -6.18 3.21 -13.42
N THR A 154 -5.03 2.52 -13.42
CA THR A 154 -4.05 2.62 -12.33
C THR A 154 -2.65 2.86 -12.88
N VAL A 155 -1.95 3.85 -12.31
CA VAL A 155 -0.60 4.25 -12.71
C VAL A 155 0.37 4.14 -11.54
N SER A 156 1.62 3.80 -11.84
CA SER A 156 2.72 3.72 -10.89
C SER A 156 3.52 5.00 -10.87
N TYR A 157 3.84 5.51 -9.68
CA TYR A 157 4.77 6.61 -9.47
C TYR A 157 5.90 6.19 -8.53
N VAL A 158 7.11 6.20 -9.03
CA VAL A 158 8.32 6.09 -8.21
C VAL A 158 8.73 7.46 -7.72
N TYR A 159 8.98 7.59 -6.42
CA TYR A 159 9.35 8.86 -5.79
C TYR A 159 10.29 8.68 -4.60
N GLY A 160 10.95 9.76 -4.16
CA GLY A 160 11.65 9.83 -2.88
C GLY A 160 12.82 8.86 -2.69
N ILE A 161 13.32 8.24 -3.76
CA ILE A 161 14.48 7.34 -3.69
C ILE A 161 15.71 8.13 -3.24
N GLY A 162 16.53 7.51 -2.38
CA GLY A 162 17.70 8.16 -1.80
C GLY A 162 17.37 9.25 -0.77
N GLY A 163 16.14 9.28 -0.24
CA GLY A 163 15.72 10.26 0.77
C GLY A 163 15.30 11.61 0.19
N ARG A 164 15.06 11.70 -1.13
CA ARG A 164 14.58 12.94 -1.74
C ARG A 164 13.21 13.31 -1.17
N ASP A 165 13.05 14.57 -0.78
CA ASP A 165 11.78 15.10 -0.28
C ASP A 165 10.70 15.07 -1.36
N THR A 166 9.47 14.82 -0.93
CA THR A 166 8.27 14.87 -1.75
C THR A 166 7.43 16.06 -1.29
N THR A 167 7.22 16.99 -2.20
CA THR A 167 6.55 18.25 -1.92
C THR A 167 5.05 18.21 -2.28
N ALA A 168 4.27 19.18 -1.80
CA ALA A 168 2.89 19.36 -2.22
C ALA A 168 2.78 19.53 -3.75
N LYS A 169 3.75 20.22 -4.37
CA LYS A 169 3.81 20.38 -5.83
C LYS A 169 3.89 19.03 -6.55
N ASP A 170 4.71 18.10 -6.05
CA ASP A 170 4.84 16.76 -6.64
C ASP A 170 3.53 15.99 -6.54
N ILE A 171 2.82 16.11 -5.42
CA ILE A 171 1.51 15.48 -5.21
C ILE A 171 0.44 16.11 -6.12
N HIS A 172 0.44 17.42 -6.29
CA HIS A 172 -0.45 18.10 -7.26
C HIS A 172 -0.21 17.61 -8.69
N GLU A 173 1.05 17.40 -9.10
CA GLU A 173 1.39 16.84 -10.41
C GLU A 173 0.74 15.46 -10.61
N VAL A 174 0.80 14.59 -9.58
CA VAL A 174 0.17 13.27 -9.63
C VAL A 174 -1.34 13.37 -9.78
N TYR A 175 -2.03 14.19 -8.98
CA TYR A 175 -3.49 14.37 -9.09
C TYR A 175 -3.89 15.01 -10.42
N SER A 176 -3.12 15.93 -10.95
CA SER A 176 -3.39 16.56 -12.24
C SER A 176 -3.37 15.52 -13.38
N TYR A 177 -2.43 14.57 -13.32
CA TYR A 177 -2.39 13.49 -14.30
C TYR A 177 -3.55 12.50 -14.13
N LEU A 178 -3.98 12.23 -12.91
CA LEU A 178 -5.17 11.41 -12.68
C LEU A 178 -6.44 12.08 -13.25
N GLN A 179 -6.56 13.40 -13.12
CA GLN A 179 -7.66 14.15 -13.72
C GLN A 179 -7.61 14.06 -15.25
N GLU A 180 -6.43 14.18 -15.86
CA GLU A 180 -6.25 14.01 -17.30
C GLU A 180 -6.68 12.61 -17.78
N ILE A 181 -6.36 11.56 -17.02
CA ILE A 181 -6.81 10.19 -17.30
C ILE A 181 -8.35 10.11 -17.27
N VAL A 182 -8.98 10.72 -16.27
CA VAL A 182 -10.45 10.73 -16.17
C VAL A 182 -11.09 11.47 -17.35
N ASP A 183 -10.51 12.61 -17.75
CA ASP A 183 -11.05 13.46 -18.80
C ASP A 183 -10.86 12.87 -20.20
N THR A 184 -9.74 12.18 -20.44
CA THR A 184 -9.36 11.66 -21.76
C THR A 184 -9.61 10.16 -21.93
N GLY A 185 -9.70 9.41 -20.85
CA GLY A 185 -9.76 7.94 -20.85
C GLY A 185 -8.45 7.28 -21.28
N LYS A 186 -7.34 8.01 -21.35
CA LYS A 186 -6.05 7.50 -21.86
C LYS A 186 -4.97 7.52 -20.78
N ILE A 187 -4.14 6.49 -20.78
CA ILE A 187 -2.90 6.40 -20.01
C ILE A 187 -1.74 6.39 -20.99
N ASP A 188 -1.03 7.50 -21.14
CA ASP A 188 0.11 7.59 -22.05
C ASP A 188 1.34 6.86 -21.49
N ASN A 189 1.57 6.98 -20.17
CA ASN A 189 2.68 6.32 -19.49
C ASN A 189 2.23 5.83 -18.12
N PRO A 190 2.03 4.51 -17.95
CA PRO A 190 1.59 3.94 -16.67
C PRO A 190 2.69 3.85 -15.61
N TYR A 191 3.97 4.06 -15.98
CA TYR A 191 5.11 3.98 -15.08
C TYR A 191 5.89 5.28 -15.10
N ARG A 192 5.77 6.05 -14.04
CA ARG A 192 6.25 7.43 -13.97
C ARG A 192 7.16 7.66 -12.77
N TYR A 193 7.94 8.71 -12.86
CA TYR A 193 8.76 9.23 -11.76
C TYR A 193 8.34 10.64 -11.44
N VAL A 194 8.23 10.98 -10.16
CA VAL A 194 7.95 12.35 -9.72
C VAL A 194 9.09 12.88 -8.85
N GLY A 195 9.38 14.18 -8.97
CA GLY A 195 10.48 14.82 -8.26
C GLY A 195 11.86 14.57 -8.86
N LEU A 196 11.97 14.00 -10.08
CA LEU A 196 13.25 13.92 -10.79
C LEU A 196 13.74 15.32 -11.21
N ARG A 197 15.05 15.55 -11.10
CA ARG A 197 15.70 16.68 -11.75
C ARG A 197 15.89 16.33 -13.23
N LYS A 198 15.37 17.17 -14.09
CA LYS A 198 15.60 17.12 -15.54
C LYS A 198 16.83 17.95 -15.87
#